data_54c746c67c4e09aeb5bd4b72afc4586a
#
_entry.id   54c746c67c4e09aeb5bd4b72afc4586a
#
_cell.length_a   1.000
_cell.length_b   1.000
_cell.length_c   1.000
_cell.angle_alpha   90.00
_cell.angle_beta   90.00
_cell.angle_gamma   90.00
#
_symmetry.space_group_name_H-M   'P 1'
#
loop_
_entity.id
_entity.type
_entity.pdbx_description
1 polymer ?
#
loop_
_entity_poly.entity_id
_entity_poly.type
_entity_poly.pdbx_seq_one_letter_code
_entity_poly.pdbx_strand_id
1 'polypeptide(L)'
;FSFVKARAPAYGIRPSIFRRKNIHIHLPEGAVPKDGPSAGVGMVTSIVSTLTGIAVRPDVAMTGEVTLRGRVLPIGGLKEKLLAALRGGIKTVLIPQENEKDLAEIPANIREGLEIIPVSHVDEVLARALVSMPDAITWTEADDLAAQPSGLTGRDGDPSLRH
;
A
#
# COMPACT_ATOMS: atom_id res chain seq x y z
N PHE A 1 3.35 6.15 1.95
CA PHE A 1 2.96 6.94 0.78
C PHE A 1 4.14 7.25 -0.14
N SER A 2 5.28 7.71 0.42
CA SER A 2 6.49 8.04 -0.37
C SER A 2 7.00 6.86 -1.21
N PHE A 3 6.94 5.64 -0.68
CA PHE A 3 7.27 4.43 -1.43
C PHE A 3 6.40 4.27 -2.69
N VAL A 4 5.08 4.42 -2.56
CA VAL A 4 4.16 4.30 -3.71
C VAL A 4 4.43 5.36 -4.76
N LYS A 5 4.69 6.62 -4.32
CA LYS A 5 5.06 7.69 -5.27
C LYS A 5 6.32 7.37 -6.05
N ALA A 6 7.36 6.88 -5.36
CA ALA A 6 8.63 6.54 -5.99
C ALA A 6 8.53 5.37 -6.97
N ARG A 7 7.58 4.46 -6.77
CA ARG A 7 7.38 3.25 -7.57
C ARG A 7 6.15 3.31 -8.46
N ALA A 8 5.47 4.44 -8.54
CA ALA A 8 4.19 4.60 -9.22
C ALA A 8 4.16 4.02 -10.65
N PRO A 9 5.14 4.30 -11.55
CA PRO A 9 5.13 3.72 -12.89
C PRO A 9 5.21 2.19 -12.91
N ALA A 10 5.97 1.59 -11.97
CA ALA A 10 6.09 0.14 -11.86
C ALA A 10 4.74 -0.53 -11.49
N TYR A 11 3.84 0.22 -10.85
CA TYR A 11 2.50 -0.22 -10.48
C TYR A 11 1.42 0.31 -11.43
N GLY A 12 1.79 0.76 -12.62
CA GLY A 12 0.83 1.28 -13.59
C GLY A 12 0.17 2.60 -13.19
N ILE A 13 0.72 3.31 -12.22
CA ILE A 13 0.18 4.55 -11.68
C ILE A 13 0.92 5.73 -12.34
N ARG A 14 0.16 6.61 -12.99
CA ARG A 14 0.72 7.85 -13.57
C ARG A 14 1.12 8.82 -12.46
N PRO A 15 2.38 9.24 -12.36
CA PRO A 15 2.83 10.16 -11.31
C PRO A 15 2.05 11.47 -11.20
N SER A 16 1.49 11.96 -12.30
CA SER A 16 0.64 13.15 -12.35
C SER A 16 -0.61 13.06 -11.45
N ILE A 17 -1.06 11.85 -11.08
CA ILE A 17 -2.23 11.66 -10.21
C ILE A 17 -2.01 12.28 -8.83
N PHE A 18 -0.77 12.24 -8.33
CA PHE A 18 -0.42 12.76 -7.01
C PHE A 18 -0.45 14.30 -6.92
N ARG A 19 -0.51 14.99 -8.06
CA ARG A 19 -0.72 16.43 -8.15
C ARG A 19 -2.20 16.81 -8.25
N ARG A 20 -3.03 15.90 -8.77
CA ARG A 20 -4.45 16.13 -9.07
C ARG A 20 -5.39 15.62 -8.00
N LYS A 21 -4.95 14.65 -7.19
CA LYS A 21 -5.78 13.99 -6.17
C LYS A 21 -5.11 14.03 -4.81
N ASN A 22 -5.86 14.38 -3.80
CA ASN A 22 -5.46 14.17 -2.41
C ASN A 22 -5.83 12.75 -2.00
N ILE A 23 -4.93 12.10 -1.28
CA ILE A 23 -5.17 10.77 -0.70
C ILE A 23 -5.44 10.97 0.79
N HIS A 24 -6.63 10.60 1.22
CA HIS A 24 -7.00 10.54 2.63
C HIS A 24 -6.94 9.10 3.10
N ILE A 25 -6.20 8.85 4.19
CA ILE A 25 -6.09 7.53 4.82
C ILE A 25 -6.79 7.60 6.16
N HIS A 26 -7.82 6.78 6.34
CA HIS A 26 -8.51 6.62 7.60
C HIS A 26 -8.20 5.24 8.18
N LEU A 27 -7.71 5.22 9.42
CA LEU A 27 -7.51 4.00 10.19
C LEU A 27 -8.64 3.93 11.22
N PRO A 28 -9.61 3.02 11.07
CA PRO A 28 -10.65 2.81 12.08
C PRO A 28 -9.98 2.49 13.43
N GLU A 29 -10.56 3.03 14.50
CA GLU A 29 -10.05 2.84 15.87
C GLU A 29 -8.59 3.30 16.07
N GLY A 30 -8.17 4.33 15.36
CA GLY A 30 -6.81 4.89 15.46
C GLY A 30 -6.44 5.44 16.85
N ALA A 31 -7.43 5.65 17.73
CA ALA A 31 -7.21 6.03 19.12
C ALA A 31 -6.80 4.87 20.03
N VAL A 32 -6.95 3.62 19.58
CA VAL A 32 -6.46 2.45 20.32
C VAL A 32 -4.96 2.36 20.12
N PRO A 33 -4.16 2.31 21.21
CA PRO A 33 -2.71 2.11 21.09
C PRO A 33 -2.41 0.85 20.29
N LYS A 34 -1.71 1.01 19.15
CA LYS A 34 -1.26 -0.09 18.31
C LYS A 34 0.26 -0.14 18.35
N ASP A 35 0.79 -1.35 18.48
CA ASP A 35 2.24 -1.56 18.55
C ASP A 35 2.89 -1.27 17.19
N GLY A 36 3.43 -0.08 17.05
CA GLY A 36 4.34 0.30 15.99
C GLY A 36 3.74 0.36 14.56
N PRO A 37 4.61 0.49 13.54
CA PRO A 37 4.25 0.73 12.14
C PRO A 37 3.84 -0.54 11.37
N SER A 38 3.34 -1.56 12.03
CA SER A 38 3.03 -2.89 11.46
C SER A 38 1.92 -2.89 10.40
N ALA A 39 1.20 -1.79 10.23
CA ALA A 39 0.19 -1.60 9.20
C ALA A 39 0.77 -1.15 7.84
N GLY A 40 2.09 -0.96 7.72
CA GLY A 40 2.73 -0.40 6.54
C GLY A 40 2.41 -1.12 5.24
N VAL A 41 2.50 -2.45 5.23
CA VAL A 41 2.16 -3.27 4.03
C VAL A 41 0.67 -3.15 3.67
N GLY A 42 -0.22 -3.11 4.65
CA GLY A 42 -1.65 -2.93 4.43
C GLY A 42 -1.98 -1.55 3.82
N MET A 43 -1.33 -0.50 4.32
CA MET A 43 -1.47 0.86 3.78
C MET A 43 -0.99 0.95 2.35
N VAL A 44 0.19 0.40 2.03
CA VAL A 44 0.70 0.37 0.64
C VAL A 44 -0.25 -0.39 -0.27
N THR A 45 -0.70 -1.56 0.13
CA THR A 45 -1.65 -2.38 -0.64
C THR A 45 -2.95 -1.63 -0.90
N SER A 46 -3.51 -0.97 0.10
CA SER A 46 -4.74 -0.17 -0.03
C SER A 46 -4.57 1.01 -0.99
N ILE A 47 -3.44 1.72 -0.92
CA ILE A 47 -3.14 2.83 -1.82
C ILE A 47 -3.01 2.34 -3.27
N VAL A 48 -2.24 1.28 -3.50
CA VAL A 48 -2.06 0.71 -4.85
C VAL A 48 -3.39 0.20 -5.39
N SER A 49 -4.16 -0.54 -4.61
CA SER A 49 -5.50 -1.01 -4.98
C SER A 49 -6.42 0.15 -5.39
N THR A 50 -6.48 1.19 -4.58
CA THR A 50 -7.34 2.37 -4.85
C THR A 50 -6.93 3.12 -6.12
N LEU A 51 -5.62 3.31 -6.35
CA LEU A 51 -5.12 4.06 -7.49
C LEU A 51 -5.15 3.28 -8.81
N THR A 52 -5.09 1.95 -8.74
CA THR A 52 -5.13 1.07 -9.92
C THR A 52 -6.53 0.54 -10.22
N GLY A 53 -7.44 0.56 -9.24
CA GLY A 53 -8.74 -0.08 -9.34
C GLY A 53 -8.70 -1.61 -9.21
N ILE A 54 -7.55 -2.19 -8.84
CA ILE A 54 -7.39 -3.63 -8.67
C ILE A 54 -7.77 -4.01 -7.24
N ALA A 55 -8.73 -4.91 -7.09
CA ALA A 55 -9.25 -5.29 -5.78
C ALA A 55 -8.24 -6.09 -4.96
N VAL A 56 -8.30 -5.93 -3.63
CA VAL A 56 -7.61 -6.79 -2.66
C VAL A 56 -8.46 -8.03 -2.42
N ARG A 57 -7.83 -9.21 -2.31
CA ARG A 57 -8.51 -10.46 -1.95
C ARG A 57 -9.06 -10.36 -0.53
N PRO A 58 -10.34 -10.70 -0.30
CA PRO A 58 -10.99 -10.52 1.01
C PRO A 58 -10.52 -11.52 2.07
N ASP A 59 -9.90 -12.61 1.67
CA ASP A 59 -9.43 -13.70 2.53
C ASP A 59 -7.94 -13.61 2.87
N VAL A 60 -7.28 -12.51 2.50
CA VAL A 60 -5.86 -12.26 2.77
C VAL A 60 -5.70 -11.17 3.82
N ALA A 61 -4.94 -11.47 4.86
CA ALA A 61 -4.44 -10.48 5.82
C ALA A 61 -2.93 -10.30 5.67
N MET A 62 -2.42 -9.20 6.17
CA MET A 62 -1.01 -8.86 6.08
C MET A 62 -0.54 -8.03 7.25
N THR A 63 0.72 -8.17 7.61
CA THR A 63 1.37 -7.33 8.62
C THR A 63 2.83 -7.11 8.23
N GLY A 64 3.37 -5.96 8.56
CA GLY A 64 4.76 -5.61 8.29
C GLY A 64 4.96 -4.10 8.20
N GLU A 65 6.11 -3.64 8.65
CA GLU A 65 6.59 -2.30 8.38
C GLU A 65 7.22 -2.24 6.98
N VAL A 66 7.09 -1.13 6.28
CA VAL A 66 7.65 -0.95 4.93
C VAL A 66 8.71 0.13 4.95
N THR A 67 9.92 -0.19 4.46
CA THR A 67 10.96 0.79 4.21
C THR A 67 10.71 1.58 2.93
N LEU A 68 11.41 2.69 2.74
CA LEU A 68 11.36 3.48 1.50
C LEU A 68 11.82 2.70 0.26
N ARG A 69 12.53 1.60 0.45
CA ARG A 69 12.98 0.71 -0.64
C ARG A 69 12.05 -0.49 -0.86
N GLY A 70 10.95 -0.59 -0.10
CA GLY A 70 9.98 -1.65 -0.23
C GLY A 70 10.31 -2.93 0.54
N ARG A 71 11.33 -2.94 1.39
CA ARG A 71 11.56 -4.08 2.29
C ARG A 71 10.49 -4.16 3.34
N VAL A 72 10.09 -5.37 3.67
CA VAL A 72 9.16 -5.67 4.76
C VAL A 72 9.97 -6.01 6.00
N LEU A 73 9.80 -5.22 7.06
CA LEU A 73 10.51 -5.38 8.33
C LEU A 73 9.68 -6.17 9.34
N PRO A 74 10.34 -6.85 10.29
CA PRO A 74 9.67 -7.67 11.31
C PRO A 74 8.78 -6.84 12.23
N ILE A 75 7.80 -7.52 12.83
CA ILE A 75 6.80 -6.94 13.74
C ILE A 75 6.75 -7.71 15.06
N GLY A 76 6.16 -7.10 16.08
CA GLY A 76 5.79 -7.76 17.31
C GLY A 76 4.34 -8.27 17.31
N GLY A 77 4.01 -9.12 18.28
CA GLY A 77 2.63 -9.59 18.49
C GLY A 77 2.12 -10.52 17.38
N LEU A 78 2.97 -11.33 16.76
CA LEU A 78 2.57 -12.22 15.66
C LEU A 78 1.47 -13.19 16.07
N LYS A 79 1.56 -13.79 17.26
CA LYS A 79 0.58 -14.76 17.76
C LYS A 79 -0.81 -14.18 17.83
N GLU A 80 -0.96 -13.00 18.41
CA GLU A 80 -2.24 -12.29 18.56
C GLU A 80 -2.82 -11.93 17.20
N LYS A 81 -1.99 -11.52 16.27
CA LYS A 81 -2.39 -11.17 14.89
C LYS A 81 -2.89 -12.41 14.12
N LEU A 82 -2.18 -13.52 14.22
CA LEU A 82 -2.59 -14.78 13.57
C LEU A 82 -3.88 -15.32 14.18
N LEU A 83 -4.04 -15.24 15.51
CA LEU A 83 -5.27 -15.64 16.19
C LEU A 83 -6.46 -14.78 15.75
N ALA A 84 -6.27 -13.48 15.64
CA ALA A 84 -7.30 -12.56 15.15
C ALA A 84 -7.68 -12.87 13.69
N ALA A 85 -6.70 -13.15 12.83
CA ALA A 85 -6.94 -13.54 11.44
C ALA A 85 -7.76 -14.84 11.35
N LEU A 86 -7.39 -15.85 12.11
CA LEU A 86 -8.12 -17.13 12.16
C LEU A 86 -9.58 -16.93 12.60
N ARG A 87 -9.80 -16.15 13.67
CA ARG A 87 -11.16 -15.82 14.16
C ARG A 87 -11.96 -15.01 13.17
N GLY A 88 -11.30 -14.16 12.39
CA GLY A 88 -11.93 -13.35 11.34
C GLY A 88 -12.24 -14.09 10.05
N GLY A 89 -11.96 -15.40 9.97
CA GLY A 89 -12.20 -16.20 8.77
C GLY A 89 -11.21 -15.94 7.63
N ILE A 90 -10.07 -15.33 7.93
CA ILE A 90 -8.96 -15.15 6.98
C ILE A 90 -8.36 -16.53 6.66
N LYS A 91 -7.96 -16.73 5.41
CA LYS A 91 -7.33 -17.96 4.95
C LYS A 91 -5.83 -17.85 4.82
N THR A 92 -5.36 -16.71 4.33
CA THR A 92 -3.94 -16.47 4.05
C THR A 92 -3.44 -15.26 4.82
N VAL A 93 -2.30 -15.38 5.47
CA VAL A 93 -1.64 -14.26 6.18
C VAL A 93 -0.23 -14.07 5.66
N LEU A 94 0.08 -12.88 5.19
CA LEU A 94 1.41 -12.47 4.78
C LEU A 94 2.14 -11.87 5.98
N ILE A 95 3.29 -12.44 6.32
CA ILE A 95 4.11 -12.03 7.46
C ILE A 95 5.51 -11.63 6.99
N PRO A 96 6.23 -10.78 7.72
CA PRO A 96 7.63 -10.51 7.42
C PRO A 96 8.46 -11.80 7.51
N GLN A 97 9.37 -12.00 6.56
CA GLN A 97 10.21 -13.19 6.51
C GLN A 97 11.02 -13.38 7.81
N GLU A 98 11.48 -12.31 8.42
CA GLU A 98 12.22 -12.38 9.68
C GLU A 98 11.36 -12.88 10.87
N ASN A 99 10.04 -12.84 10.77
CA ASN A 99 9.13 -13.43 11.75
C ASN A 99 8.84 -14.92 11.49
N GLU A 100 9.38 -15.54 10.45
CA GLU A 100 9.21 -16.97 10.21
C GLU A 100 9.71 -17.82 11.38
N LYS A 101 10.79 -17.39 12.02
CA LYS A 101 11.32 -18.01 13.24
C LYS A 101 10.33 -18.07 14.40
N ASP A 102 9.43 -17.09 14.49
CA ASP A 102 8.46 -16.99 15.58
C ASP A 102 7.32 -18.01 15.42
N LEU A 103 7.17 -18.61 14.22
CA LEU A 103 6.16 -19.64 13.94
C LEU A 103 6.34 -20.90 14.80
N ALA A 104 7.55 -21.17 15.28
CA ALA A 104 7.82 -22.29 16.18
C ALA A 104 7.05 -22.19 17.51
N GLU A 105 6.77 -20.96 17.97
CA GLU A 105 6.05 -20.68 19.20
C GLU A 105 4.52 -20.55 19.01
N ILE A 106 4.05 -20.61 17.77
CA ILE A 106 2.62 -20.49 17.45
C ILE A 106 1.94 -21.85 17.65
N PRO A 107 0.80 -21.91 18.37
CA PRO A 107 0.03 -23.13 18.54
C PRO A 107 -0.35 -23.80 17.23
N ALA A 108 -0.30 -25.14 17.19
CA ALA A 108 -0.54 -25.94 15.98
C ALA A 108 -1.90 -25.66 15.33
N ASN A 109 -2.95 -25.48 16.14
CA ASN A 109 -4.30 -25.18 15.64
C ASN A 109 -4.37 -23.85 14.87
N ILE A 110 -3.54 -22.87 15.22
CA ILE A 110 -3.48 -21.60 14.49
C ILE A 110 -2.70 -21.79 13.18
N ARG A 111 -1.54 -22.47 13.23
CA ARG A 111 -0.71 -22.74 12.05
C ARG A 111 -1.41 -23.59 11.00
N GLU A 112 -2.18 -24.58 11.43
CA GLU A 112 -2.92 -25.49 10.54
C GLU A 112 -4.19 -24.85 9.97
N GLY A 113 -4.75 -23.86 10.66
CA GLY A 113 -5.93 -23.14 10.23
C GLY A 113 -5.68 -21.99 9.26
N LEU A 114 -4.42 -21.63 9.01
CA LEU A 114 -4.00 -20.51 8.16
C LEU A 114 -2.90 -20.92 7.19
N GLU A 115 -2.96 -20.40 5.97
CA GLU A 115 -1.80 -20.39 5.08
C GLU A 115 -0.93 -19.17 5.43
N ILE A 116 0.23 -19.41 6.05
CA ILE A 116 1.13 -18.35 6.50
C ILE A 116 2.29 -18.24 5.52
N ILE A 117 2.44 -17.09 4.89
CA ILE A 117 3.42 -16.85 3.83
C ILE A 117 4.40 -15.77 4.26
N PRO A 118 5.67 -16.11 4.49
CA PRO A 118 6.73 -15.13 4.71
C PRO A 118 7.01 -14.32 3.44
N VAL A 119 7.17 -12.99 3.60
CA VAL A 119 7.49 -12.05 2.52
C VAL A 119 8.60 -11.11 2.94
N SER A 120 9.48 -10.74 2.02
CA SER A 120 10.60 -9.83 2.26
C SER A 120 10.46 -8.48 1.57
N HIS A 121 9.59 -8.39 0.56
CA HIS A 121 9.39 -7.18 -0.25
C HIS A 121 7.91 -6.93 -0.54
N VAL A 122 7.56 -5.66 -0.68
CA VAL A 122 6.19 -5.21 -1.01
C VAL A 122 5.65 -5.84 -2.29
N ASP A 123 6.50 -6.04 -3.30
CA ASP A 123 6.05 -6.66 -4.57
C ASP A 123 5.51 -8.08 -4.36
N GLU A 124 6.08 -8.84 -3.42
CA GLU A 124 5.55 -10.16 -3.04
C GLU A 124 4.20 -10.04 -2.34
N VAL A 125 4.03 -9.01 -1.50
CA VAL A 125 2.74 -8.73 -0.84
C VAL A 125 1.67 -8.42 -1.88
N LEU A 126 1.95 -7.51 -2.81
CA LEU A 126 1.00 -7.11 -3.85
C LEU A 126 0.62 -8.28 -4.76
N ALA A 127 1.59 -9.11 -5.15
CA ALA A 127 1.35 -10.27 -5.99
C ALA A 127 0.38 -11.30 -5.37
N ARG A 128 0.35 -11.38 -4.04
CA ARG A 128 -0.50 -12.32 -3.31
C ARG A 128 -1.80 -11.70 -2.80
N ALA A 129 -1.78 -10.42 -2.47
CA ALA A 129 -2.92 -9.72 -1.90
C ALA A 129 -3.88 -9.18 -2.96
N LEU A 130 -3.38 -8.73 -4.11
CA LEU A 130 -4.23 -8.23 -5.20
C LEU A 130 -4.76 -9.38 -6.06
N VAL A 131 -5.95 -9.21 -6.62
CA VAL A 131 -6.55 -10.20 -7.53
C VAL A 131 -5.75 -10.35 -8.84
N SER A 132 -4.99 -9.32 -9.21
CA SER A 132 -4.01 -9.33 -10.29
C SER A 132 -2.94 -8.28 -10.04
N MET A 133 -1.73 -8.50 -10.56
CA MET A 133 -0.69 -7.47 -10.51
C MET A 133 -0.99 -6.36 -11.51
N PRO A 134 -0.75 -5.09 -11.13
CA PRO A 134 -0.83 -3.99 -12.07
C PRO A 134 0.28 -4.08 -13.13
N ASP A 135 -0.04 -3.72 -14.37
CA ASP A 135 0.93 -3.63 -15.44
C ASP A 135 1.76 -2.34 -15.30
N ALA A 136 3.08 -2.49 -15.36
CA ALA A 136 3.98 -1.34 -15.33
C ALA A 136 3.78 -0.45 -16.55
N ILE A 137 3.92 0.86 -16.37
CA ILE A 137 3.91 1.85 -17.46
C ILE A 137 5.27 2.53 -17.57
N THR A 138 5.58 2.98 -18.78
CA THR A 138 6.68 3.92 -19.01
C THR A 138 6.17 5.33 -18.78
N TRP A 139 6.90 6.10 -17.98
CA TRP A 139 6.58 7.51 -17.70
C TRP A 139 7.84 8.33 -17.78
N THR A 140 7.80 9.40 -18.58
CA THR A 140 8.93 10.27 -18.84
C THR A 140 8.68 11.70 -18.33
N GLU A 141 9.71 12.50 -18.29
CA GLU A 141 9.61 13.93 -17.95
C GLU A 141 8.73 14.72 -18.94
N ALA A 142 8.71 14.29 -20.19
CA ALA A 142 7.81 14.84 -21.21
C ALA A 142 6.33 14.59 -20.89
N ASP A 143 6.02 13.39 -20.37
CA ASP A 143 4.66 13.05 -19.94
C ASP A 143 4.24 13.89 -18.73
N ASP A 144 5.17 14.21 -17.84
CA ASP A 144 4.93 15.09 -16.71
C ASP A 144 4.60 16.51 -17.14
N LEU A 145 5.30 17.04 -18.13
CA LEU A 145 5.05 18.36 -18.73
C LEU A 145 3.68 18.39 -19.44
N ALA A 146 3.38 17.38 -20.24
CA ALA A 146 2.11 17.27 -20.95
C ALA A 146 0.90 17.11 -20.00
N ALA A 147 1.12 16.53 -18.82
CA ALA A 147 0.09 16.34 -17.81
C ALA A 147 -0.15 17.57 -16.92
N GLN A 148 0.64 18.64 -17.07
CA GLN A 148 0.38 19.90 -16.37
C GLN A 148 -0.87 20.56 -16.98
N PRO A 149 -1.81 21.10 -16.17
CA PRO A 149 -2.90 21.89 -16.71
C PRO A 149 -2.27 23.06 -17.46
N SER A 150 -2.68 23.25 -18.72
CA SER A 150 -2.28 24.39 -19.55
C SER A 150 -2.48 25.66 -18.70
N GLY A 151 -1.38 26.32 -18.37
CA GLY A 151 -1.39 27.45 -17.44
C GLY A 151 -2.40 28.48 -17.93
N LEU A 152 -3.07 29.08 -17.00
CA LEU A 152 -3.69 30.40 -17.15
C LEU A 152 -2.71 31.30 -17.92
N THR A 153 -2.85 31.33 -19.23
CA THR A 153 -2.33 32.45 -20.02
C THR A 153 -2.98 33.68 -19.43
N GLY A 154 -2.17 34.56 -18.88
CA GLY A 154 -2.60 35.78 -18.25
C GLY A 154 -3.68 36.46 -19.09
N ARG A 155 -4.78 36.80 -18.47
CA ARG A 155 -5.62 37.86 -18.96
C ARG A 155 -4.76 39.11 -18.92
N ASP A 156 -4.19 39.43 -20.07
CA ASP A 156 -3.68 40.76 -20.33
C ASP A 156 -4.79 41.76 -19.99
N GLY A 157 -4.37 42.77 -19.27
CA GLY A 157 -5.24 43.77 -18.73
C GLY A 157 -6.16 44.41 -19.77
N ASP A 158 -7.38 44.53 -19.40
CA ASP A 158 -8.36 45.41 -20.05
C ASP A 158 -7.90 46.89 -19.86
N PRO A 159 -7.58 47.63 -20.93
CA PRO A 159 -7.14 49.03 -20.81
C PRO A 159 -8.27 50.04 -20.60
N SER A 160 -9.49 49.62 -20.30
CA SER A 160 -10.68 50.46 -20.38
C SER A 160 -11.19 51.05 -19.06
N LEU A 161 -10.39 51.13 -18.00
CA LEU A 161 -10.74 51.87 -16.79
C LEU A 161 -9.81 53.07 -16.54
N ARG A 162 -9.87 54.06 -17.43
CA ARG A 162 -9.54 55.44 -17.13
C ARG A 162 -10.75 56.28 -17.43
N HIS A 163 -11.49 56.63 -16.37
CA HIS A 163 -12.22 57.89 -16.19
C HIS A 163 -12.51 58.07 -14.72
#